data_eab2a7c34d854e439d29cfd28c206b18
#
_entry.id   eab2a7c34d854e439d29cfd28c206b18
#
_cell.length_a   1.000
_cell.length_b   1.000
_cell.length_c   1.000
_cell.angle_alpha   90.00
_cell.angle_beta   90.00
_cell.angle_gamma   90.00
#
_symmetry.space_group_name_H-M   'P 1'
#
loop_
_entity.id
_entity.type
_entity.pdbx_description
1 polymer ?
#
loop_
_entity_poly.entity_id
_entity_poly.type
_entity_poly.pdbx_seq_one_letter_code
_entity_poly.pdbx_strand_id
1 'polypeptide(L)'
;EHARIASEVAHRNGLEFHAWMPCMLHKGLPSSWYAVNRKGERADSVQAYVPYYTCLDPNNKDVQAYLIDKYKRVAALPSVDYVQLDYIRYPDVILAKGLWSKYNLVMNEEYPTADYCYCDDCVAEFKAKTGIDIRSVQDPSKVKAWAQFRCDVITNFVNKLCAEIHAMGKKVSADVFPGPKSHAVWMVRQEWNK
;
A
#
# COMPACT_ATOMS: atom_id res chain seq x y z
N GLU A 1 22.43 -8.44 -12.06
CA GLU A 1 23.38 -9.54 -11.88
C GLU A 1 23.02 -10.39 -10.64
N HIS A 2 22.91 -9.81 -9.44
CA HIS A 2 22.61 -10.55 -8.19
C HIS A 2 21.29 -11.32 -8.27
N ALA A 3 20.21 -10.70 -8.79
CA ALA A 3 18.93 -11.38 -8.95
C ALA A 3 19.01 -12.59 -9.91
N ARG A 4 19.78 -12.47 -10.98
CA ARG A 4 20.02 -13.57 -11.93
C ARG A 4 20.74 -14.75 -11.25
N ILE A 5 21.82 -14.47 -10.53
CA ILE A 5 22.57 -15.50 -9.80
C ILE A 5 21.68 -16.18 -8.75
N ALA A 6 20.95 -15.40 -7.96
CA ALA A 6 20.07 -15.94 -6.93
C ALA A 6 18.96 -16.83 -7.51
N SER A 7 18.35 -16.42 -8.63
CA SER A 7 17.32 -17.22 -9.29
C SER A 7 17.87 -18.51 -9.91
N GLU A 8 19.06 -18.47 -10.52
CA GLU A 8 19.72 -19.67 -11.04
C GLU A 8 20.04 -20.69 -9.94
N VAL A 9 20.45 -20.22 -8.75
CA VAL A 9 20.66 -21.07 -7.60
C VAL A 9 19.35 -21.65 -7.08
N ALA A 10 18.31 -20.83 -6.98
CA ALA A 10 16.98 -21.27 -6.56
C ALA A 10 16.46 -22.39 -7.50
N HIS A 11 16.47 -22.15 -8.81
CA HIS A 11 15.99 -23.11 -9.80
C HIS A 11 16.78 -24.42 -9.80
N ARG A 12 18.12 -24.38 -9.66
CA ARG A 12 18.94 -25.59 -9.54
C ARG A 12 18.59 -26.45 -8.31
N ASN A 13 18.00 -25.84 -7.29
CA ASN A 13 17.55 -26.52 -6.08
C ASN A 13 16.03 -26.78 -6.06
N GLY A 14 15.34 -26.64 -7.19
CA GLY A 14 13.90 -26.89 -7.29
C GLY A 14 13.03 -25.84 -6.60
N LEU A 15 13.57 -24.63 -6.35
CA LEU A 15 12.87 -23.54 -5.69
C LEU A 15 12.40 -22.48 -6.71
N GLU A 16 11.28 -21.83 -6.43
CA GLU A 16 10.80 -20.68 -7.19
C GLU A 16 11.46 -19.38 -6.67
N PHE A 17 11.72 -18.43 -7.58
CA PHE A 17 12.32 -17.16 -7.25
C PHE A 17 11.27 -16.05 -7.24
N HIS A 18 11.06 -15.45 -6.06
CA HIS A 18 10.15 -14.31 -5.85
C HIS A 18 10.94 -13.00 -5.84
N ALA A 19 10.65 -12.12 -6.78
CA ALA A 19 11.23 -10.79 -6.82
C ALA A 19 10.47 -9.87 -5.85
N TRP A 20 10.99 -9.73 -4.64
CA TRP A 20 10.41 -8.88 -3.61
C TRP A 20 10.64 -7.39 -3.89
N MET A 21 9.58 -6.59 -3.83
CA MET A 21 9.65 -5.15 -4.05
C MET A 21 8.63 -4.39 -3.17
N PRO A 22 9.05 -3.28 -2.51
CA PRO A 22 8.09 -2.39 -1.85
C PRO A 22 7.18 -1.71 -2.87
N CYS A 23 5.87 -1.74 -2.60
CA CYS A 23 4.85 -1.21 -3.51
C CYS A 23 4.55 0.27 -3.23
N MET A 24 4.00 0.60 -2.07
CA MET A 24 3.55 1.97 -1.77
C MET A 24 4.60 2.84 -1.07
N LEU A 25 5.79 2.32 -0.77
CA LEU A 25 6.86 3.09 -0.11
C LEU A 25 7.94 3.47 -1.12
N HIS A 26 8.03 4.75 -1.44
CA HIS A 26 9.01 5.31 -2.36
C HIS A 26 9.49 6.68 -1.90
N LYS A 27 10.72 7.03 -2.31
CA LYS A 27 11.29 8.39 -2.16
C LYS A 27 11.72 8.91 -3.52
N GLY A 28 11.76 10.24 -3.66
CA GLY A 28 12.28 10.91 -4.85
C GLY A 28 11.36 10.84 -6.08
N LEU A 29 10.06 10.62 -5.87
CA LEU A 29 9.04 10.70 -6.91
C LEU A 29 8.34 12.08 -6.88
N PRO A 30 7.52 12.42 -7.90
CA PRO A 30 6.79 13.68 -7.91
C PRO A 30 5.94 13.89 -6.65
N SER A 31 5.97 15.09 -6.08
CA SER A 31 5.28 15.39 -4.81
C SER A 31 3.75 15.16 -4.89
N SER A 32 3.15 15.33 -6.07
CA SER A 32 1.72 15.07 -6.30
C SER A 32 1.34 13.58 -6.19
N TRP A 33 2.32 12.69 -6.11
CA TRP A 33 2.10 11.23 -6.02
C TRP A 33 2.00 10.73 -4.59
N TYR A 34 2.35 11.57 -3.61
CA TYR A 34 2.35 11.14 -2.21
C TYR A 34 1.00 11.35 -1.54
N ALA A 35 0.64 10.39 -0.72
CA ALA A 35 -0.59 10.41 0.05
C ALA A 35 -0.64 11.60 1.02
N VAL A 36 -1.84 12.12 1.24
CA VAL A 36 -2.10 13.26 2.14
C VAL A 36 -2.78 12.75 3.39
N ASN A 37 -2.29 13.11 4.57
CA ASN A 37 -2.91 12.73 5.83
C ASN A 37 -4.16 13.58 6.16
N ARG A 38 -4.84 13.24 7.24
CA ARG A 38 -6.07 13.95 7.68
C ARG A 38 -5.84 15.42 8.04
N LYS A 39 -4.59 15.84 8.30
CA LYS A 39 -4.23 17.26 8.50
C LYS A 39 -3.92 18.03 7.22
N GLY A 40 -3.96 17.36 6.06
CA GLY A 40 -3.60 17.97 4.79
C GLY A 40 -2.10 17.97 4.49
N GLU A 41 -1.31 17.23 5.23
CA GLU A 41 0.14 17.15 5.07
C GLU A 41 0.50 15.96 4.18
N ARG A 42 1.39 16.17 3.19
CA ARG A 42 1.86 15.09 2.30
C ARG A 42 2.93 14.24 2.97
N ALA A 43 2.93 12.95 2.65
CA ALA A 43 3.84 11.96 3.22
C ALA A 43 5.34 12.18 2.83
N ASP A 44 5.63 12.98 1.81
CA ASP A 44 7.00 13.38 1.44
C ASP A 44 7.49 14.64 2.17
N SER A 45 6.59 15.43 2.76
CA SER A 45 6.90 16.73 3.37
C SER A 45 6.93 16.70 4.90
N VAL A 46 6.41 15.64 5.52
CA VAL A 46 6.39 15.48 6.98
C VAL A 46 7.13 14.22 7.40
N GLN A 47 7.77 14.27 8.55
CA GLN A 47 8.34 13.08 9.14
C GLN A 47 7.21 12.25 9.78
N ALA A 48 6.92 11.10 9.16
CA ALA A 48 6.01 10.13 9.76
C ALA A 48 6.58 9.59 11.08
N TYR A 49 5.69 9.05 11.94
CA TYR A 49 6.07 8.37 13.18
C TYR A 49 7.01 7.16 12.94
N VAL A 50 6.95 6.58 11.75
CA VAL A 50 7.95 5.63 11.26
C VAL A 50 8.74 6.31 10.14
N PRO A 51 10.07 6.53 10.28
CA PRO A 51 10.85 7.42 9.39
C PRO A 51 10.88 7.01 7.91
N TYR A 52 10.54 5.76 7.57
CA TYR A 52 10.49 5.29 6.18
C TYR A 52 9.07 5.32 5.58
N TYR A 53 8.05 5.73 6.32
CA TYR A 53 6.68 5.82 5.80
C TYR A 53 6.47 7.04 4.91
N THR A 54 7.14 7.02 3.75
CA THR A 54 6.91 7.95 2.65
C THR A 54 6.00 7.26 1.65
N CYS A 55 4.68 7.23 1.94
CA CYS A 55 3.74 6.44 1.18
C CYS A 55 3.18 7.22 -0.03
N LEU A 56 3.07 6.49 -1.15
CA LEU A 56 2.36 6.96 -2.34
C LEU A 56 0.84 6.91 -2.13
N ASP A 57 0.11 7.71 -2.90
CA ASP A 57 -1.35 7.63 -2.97
C ASP A 57 -1.79 6.47 -3.87
N PRO A 58 -2.37 5.39 -3.32
CA PRO A 58 -2.78 4.24 -4.11
C PRO A 58 -3.91 4.54 -5.10
N ASN A 59 -4.65 5.63 -4.92
CA ASN A 59 -5.73 6.04 -5.83
C ASN A 59 -5.23 6.90 -7.00
N ASN A 60 -4.03 7.43 -6.92
CA ASN A 60 -3.44 8.25 -7.97
C ASN A 60 -3.15 7.39 -9.22
N LYS A 61 -3.68 7.80 -10.38
CA LYS A 61 -3.57 7.03 -11.63
C LYS A 61 -2.14 6.96 -12.17
N ASP A 62 -1.36 8.01 -11.98
CA ASP A 62 0.05 8.04 -12.41
C ASP A 62 0.89 7.12 -11.53
N VAL A 63 0.62 7.07 -10.22
CA VAL A 63 1.23 6.10 -9.29
C VAL A 63 0.91 4.68 -9.71
N GLN A 64 -0.36 4.38 -10.01
CA GLN A 64 -0.77 3.06 -10.47
C GLN A 64 -0.06 2.67 -11.76
N ALA A 65 -0.01 3.58 -12.75
CA ALA A 65 0.65 3.33 -14.03
C ALA A 65 2.16 3.10 -13.85
N TYR A 66 2.82 3.93 -13.05
CA TYR A 66 4.24 3.78 -12.72
C TYR A 66 4.55 2.43 -12.05
N LEU A 67 3.77 2.05 -11.06
CA LEU A 67 3.98 0.78 -10.35
C LEU A 67 3.73 -0.42 -11.26
N ILE A 68 2.67 -0.41 -12.06
CA ILE A 68 2.40 -1.48 -13.03
C ILE A 68 3.56 -1.63 -14.01
N ASP A 69 4.06 -0.53 -14.61
CA ASP A 69 5.20 -0.57 -15.50
C ASP A 69 6.45 -1.12 -14.82
N LYS A 70 6.74 -0.65 -13.59
CA LYS A 70 7.86 -1.13 -12.77
C LYS A 70 7.79 -2.64 -12.53
N TYR A 71 6.63 -3.17 -12.14
CA TYR A 71 6.43 -4.59 -11.88
C TYR A 71 6.50 -5.41 -13.16
N LYS A 72 5.96 -4.91 -14.28
CA LYS A 72 6.06 -5.58 -15.59
C LYS A 72 7.50 -5.70 -16.07
N ARG A 73 8.32 -4.68 -15.88
CA ARG A 73 9.76 -4.73 -16.21
C ARG A 73 10.50 -5.82 -15.42
N VAL A 74 10.16 -6.02 -14.15
CA VAL A 74 10.74 -7.09 -13.33
C VAL A 74 10.19 -8.45 -13.74
N ALA A 75 8.88 -8.56 -13.98
CA ALA A 75 8.24 -9.78 -14.46
C ALA A 75 8.77 -10.24 -15.83
N ALA A 76 9.22 -9.33 -16.67
CA ALA A 76 9.81 -9.65 -17.97
C ALA A 76 11.17 -10.37 -17.87
N LEU A 77 11.81 -10.37 -16.69
CA LEU A 77 13.05 -11.11 -16.51
C LEU A 77 12.78 -12.63 -16.53
N PRO A 78 13.48 -13.40 -17.39
CA PRO A 78 13.23 -14.84 -17.51
C PRO A 78 13.39 -15.60 -16.20
N SER A 79 14.27 -15.12 -15.34
CA SER A 79 14.63 -15.75 -14.07
C SER A 79 13.64 -15.49 -12.93
N VAL A 80 12.63 -14.65 -13.12
CA VAL A 80 11.62 -14.35 -12.11
C VAL A 80 10.40 -15.23 -12.30
N ASP A 81 9.99 -15.95 -11.28
CA ASP A 81 8.78 -16.76 -11.28
C ASP A 81 7.59 -15.96 -10.73
N TYR A 82 7.83 -15.22 -9.65
CA TYR A 82 6.86 -14.36 -8.99
C TYR A 82 7.36 -12.92 -8.86
N VAL A 83 6.46 -11.97 -8.97
CA VAL A 83 6.65 -10.66 -8.35
C VAL A 83 5.94 -10.64 -7.00
N GLN A 84 6.66 -10.21 -5.95
CA GLN A 84 6.13 -10.17 -4.59
C GLN A 84 5.87 -8.74 -4.18
N LEU A 85 4.62 -8.48 -3.77
CA LEU A 85 4.15 -7.17 -3.35
C LEU A 85 4.33 -7.02 -1.84
N ASP A 86 5.26 -6.17 -1.42
CA ASP A 86 5.35 -5.74 -0.03
C ASP A 86 4.83 -4.32 0.12
N TYR A 87 4.37 -3.95 1.30
CA TYR A 87 3.73 -2.65 1.56
C TYR A 87 2.61 -2.33 0.57
N ILE A 88 1.85 -3.33 0.14
CA ILE A 88 0.65 -3.16 -0.70
C ILE A 88 -0.55 -2.77 0.19
N ARG A 89 -0.43 -1.65 0.86
CA ARG A 89 -1.35 -1.15 1.89
C ARG A 89 -1.09 0.31 2.21
N TYR A 90 -1.98 0.91 2.98
CA TYR A 90 -1.72 2.18 3.65
C TYR A 90 -0.74 2.00 4.82
N PRO A 91 -0.10 3.08 5.32
CA PRO A 91 0.64 3.04 6.59
C PRO A 91 -0.25 2.56 7.74
N ASP A 92 0.39 2.09 8.81
CA ASP A 92 -0.35 1.70 10.01
C ASP A 92 -1.03 2.93 10.61
N VAL A 93 -2.36 2.94 10.64
CA VAL A 93 -3.14 4.00 11.29
C VAL A 93 -2.93 3.92 12.80
N ILE A 94 -2.79 2.69 13.31
CA ILE A 94 -2.28 2.42 14.66
C ILE A 94 -1.16 1.38 14.52
N LEU A 95 0.05 1.78 14.89
CA LEU A 95 1.22 0.92 14.87
C LEU A 95 1.05 -0.25 15.86
N ALA A 96 1.58 -1.41 15.52
CA ALA A 96 1.57 -2.57 16.40
C ALA A 96 2.18 -2.23 17.78
N LYS A 97 1.48 -2.55 18.86
CA LYS A 97 1.84 -2.15 20.23
C LYS A 97 3.27 -2.53 20.63
N GLY A 98 3.77 -3.66 20.15
CA GLY A 98 5.16 -4.10 20.39
C GLY A 98 6.23 -3.18 19.80
N LEU A 99 5.85 -2.26 18.90
CA LEU A 99 6.77 -1.28 18.31
C LEU A 99 6.69 0.11 18.94
N TRP A 100 5.73 0.34 19.85
CA TRP A 100 5.50 1.67 20.40
C TRP A 100 6.70 2.21 21.17
N SER A 101 7.34 1.38 22.00
CA SER A 101 8.54 1.77 22.74
C SER A 101 9.71 2.14 21.84
N LYS A 102 9.87 1.43 20.70
CA LYS A 102 10.92 1.70 19.73
C LYS A 102 10.80 3.10 19.09
N TYR A 103 9.58 3.58 18.90
CA TYR A 103 9.30 4.86 18.26
C TYR A 103 8.82 5.93 19.24
N ASN A 104 8.86 5.63 20.53
CA ASN A 104 8.37 6.51 21.62
C ASN A 104 6.93 6.98 21.40
N LEU A 105 6.04 6.03 21.12
CA LEU A 105 4.63 6.26 20.78
C LEU A 105 3.70 5.62 21.81
N VAL A 106 2.50 6.18 21.93
CA VAL A 106 1.33 5.57 22.57
C VAL A 106 0.14 5.83 21.65
N MET A 107 -0.30 4.82 20.92
CA MET A 107 -1.34 4.97 19.88
C MET A 107 -2.63 4.26 20.31
N ASN A 108 -3.37 4.83 21.24
CA ASN A 108 -4.65 4.29 21.72
C ASN A 108 -5.83 4.60 20.78
N GLU A 109 -5.64 5.53 19.82
CA GLU A 109 -6.62 5.98 18.85
C GLU A 109 -5.96 6.30 17.50
N GLU A 110 -6.75 6.50 16.46
CA GLU A 110 -6.25 6.91 15.14
C GLU A 110 -5.77 8.36 15.17
N TYR A 111 -4.47 8.58 14.98
CA TYR A 111 -3.93 9.93 14.89
C TYR A 111 -4.14 10.56 13.52
N PRO A 112 -4.56 11.83 13.44
CA PRO A 112 -4.75 12.53 12.17
C PRO A 112 -3.48 12.55 11.29
N THR A 113 -2.31 12.54 11.88
CA THR A 113 -1.01 12.54 11.19
C THR A 113 -0.62 11.17 10.62
N ALA A 114 -1.26 10.08 11.09
CA ALA A 114 -1.04 8.72 10.62
C ALA A 114 -2.17 8.20 9.70
N ASP A 115 -3.27 8.94 9.58
CA ASP A 115 -4.46 8.54 8.83
C ASP A 115 -4.39 9.06 7.38
N TYR A 116 -4.23 8.17 6.42
CA TYR A 116 -4.09 8.41 4.97
C TYR A 116 -5.17 7.65 4.17
N CYS A 117 -5.54 8.03 2.92
CA CYS A 117 -5.23 9.24 2.20
C CYS A 117 -6.44 10.17 2.20
N TYR A 118 -6.18 11.47 2.38
CA TYR A 118 -7.19 12.53 2.30
C TYR A 118 -6.86 13.51 1.16
N CYS A 119 -6.25 13.03 0.06
CA CYS A 119 -6.05 13.83 -1.14
C CYS A 119 -7.39 14.24 -1.76
N ASP A 120 -7.39 15.27 -2.59
CA ASP A 120 -8.62 15.82 -3.17
C ASP A 120 -9.38 14.79 -3.99
N ASP A 121 -8.67 13.98 -4.79
CA ASP A 121 -9.28 12.94 -5.62
C ASP A 121 -9.95 11.85 -4.77
N CYS A 122 -9.29 11.38 -3.70
CA CYS A 122 -9.86 10.39 -2.79
C CYS A 122 -11.13 10.91 -2.11
N VAL A 123 -11.09 12.16 -1.64
CA VAL A 123 -12.24 12.80 -0.96
C VAL A 123 -13.38 13.01 -1.93
N ALA A 124 -13.10 13.52 -3.13
CA ALA A 124 -14.11 13.75 -4.16
C ALA A 124 -14.76 12.44 -4.63
N GLU A 125 -13.97 11.41 -4.88
CA GLU A 125 -14.49 10.09 -5.28
C GLU A 125 -15.34 9.46 -4.19
N PHE A 126 -14.91 9.51 -2.94
CA PHE A 126 -15.69 9.01 -1.82
C PHE A 126 -17.01 9.77 -1.67
N LYS A 127 -16.97 11.10 -1.75
CA LYS A 127 -18.17 11.96 -1.70
C LYS A 127 -19.14 11.65 -2.83
N ALA A 128 -18.64 11.44 -4.05
CA ALA A 128 -19.48 11.07 -5.20
C ALA A 128 -20.17 9.71 -5.00
N LYS A 129 -19.50 8.75 -4.36
CA LYS A 129 -20.05 7.40 -4.09
C LYS A 129 -21.03 7.36 -2.92
N THR A 130 -20.83 8.20 -1.91
CA THR A 130 -21.55 8.07 -0.63
C THR A 130 -22.38 9.27 -0.22
N GLY A 131 -22.16 10.43 -0.86
CA GLY A 131 -22.72 11.71 -0.44
C GLY A 131 -22.01 12.34 0.78
N ILE A 132 -21.06 11.65 1.39
CA ILE A 132 -20.37 12.09 2.62
C ILE A 132 -19.10 12.85 2.26
N ASP A 133 -18.98 14.10 2.74
CA ASP A 133 -17.71 14.80 2.73
C ASP A 133 -16.90 14.39 3.97
N ILE A 134 -15.92 13.53 3.79
CA ILE A 134 -15.16 12.93 4.90
C ILE A 134 -14.36 13.97 5.68
N ARG A 135 -13.94 15.08 5.06
CA ARG A 135 -13.22 16.17 5.74
C ARG A 135 -14.10 16.96 6.71
N SER A 136 -15.42 16.94 6.50
CA SER A 136 -16.38 17.60 7.41
C SER A 136 -16.79 16.71 8.60
N VAL A 137 -16.41 15.44 8.59
CA VAL A 137 -16.74 14.50 9.66
C VAL A 137 -15.80 14.69 10.85
N GLN A 138 -16.35 14.90 12.04
CA GLN A 138 -15.58 15.12 13.27
C GLN A 138 -14.68 13.91 13.59
N ASP A 139 -15.19 12.70 13.45
CA ASP A 139 -14.46 11.45 13.72
C ASP A 139 -14.58 10.50 12.52
N PRO A 140 -13.70 10.62 11.50
CA PRO A 140 -13.69 9.75 10.33
C PRO A 140 -13.44 8.28 10.65
N SER A 141 -12.82 7.94 11.79
CA SER A 141 -12.56 6.57 12.20
C SER A 141 -13.84 5.74 12.36
N LYS A 142 -14.96 6.41 12.68
CA LYS A 142 -16.28 5.79 12.82
C LYS A 142 -17.03 5.61 11.50
N VAL A 143 -16.53 6.16 10.40
CA VAL A 143 -17.14 6.04 9.08
C VAL A 143 -16.66 4.75 8.43
N LYS A 144 -17.35 3.64 8.66
CA LYS A 144 -17.00 2.32 8.09
C LYS A 144 -16.87 2.35 6.56
N ALA A 145 -17.71 3.12 5.88
CA ALA A 145 -17.65 3.29 4.43
C ALA A 145 -16.32 3.91 3.98
N TRP A 146 -15.72 4.81 4.77
CA TRP A 146 -14.41 5.39 4.48
C TRP A 146 -13.27 4.37 4.61
N ALA A 147 -13.30 3.54 5.64
CA ALA A 147 -12.34 2.43 5.76
C ALA A 147 -12.48 1.45 4.59
N GLN A 148 -13.72 1.09 4.22
CA GLN A 148 -14.00 0.18 3.11
C GLN A 148 -13.55 0.78 1.76
N PHE A 149 -13.83 2.05 1.50
CA PHE A 149 -13.37 2.74 0.30
C PHE A 149 -11.85 2.62 0.12
N ARG A 150 -11.08 2.82 1.18
CA ARG A 150 -9.62 2.68 1.14
C ARG A 150 -9.17 1.24 0.87
N CYS A 151 -9.85 0.25 1.46
CA CYS A 151 -9.61 -1.16 1.13
C CYS A 151 -9.90 -1.44 -0.35
N ASP A 152 -11.00 -0.91 -0.89
CA ASP A 152 -11.39 -1.10 -2.29
C ASP A 152 -10.39 -0.47 -3.25
N VAL A 153 -9.80 0.68 -2.91
CA VAL A 153 -8.71 1.29 -3.69
C VAL A 153 -7.53 0.33 -3.83
N ILE A 154 -7.07 -0.28 -2.72
CA ILE A 154 -5.98 -1.27 -2.75
C ILE A 154 -6.38 -2.50 -3.55
N THR A 155 -7.57 -3.06 -3.28
CA THR A 155 -8.08 -4.25 -3.97
C THR A 155 -8.14 -4.04 -5.49
N ASN A 156 -8.68 -2.91 -5.92
CA ASN A 156 -8.79 -2.58 -7.35
C ASN A 156 -7.40 -2.44 -8.02
N PHE A 157 -6.46 -1.82 -7.33
CA PHE A 157 -5.09 -1.71 -7.83
C PHE A 157 -4.41 -3.09 -7.93
N VAL A 158 -4.53 -3.93 -6.90
CA VAL A 158 -3.97 -5.29 -6.89
C VAL A 158 -4.55 -6.12 -8.02
N ASN A 159 -5.87 -6.10 -8.20
CA ASN A 159 -6.54 -6.85 -9.27
C ASN A 159 -6.03 -6.42 -10.66
N LYS A 160 -5.87 -5.11 -10.88
CA LYS A 160 -5.34 -4.57 -12.12
C LYS A 160 -3.89 -5.01 -12.34
N LEU A 161 -3.04 -4.91 -11.32
CA LEU A 161 -1.65 -5.34 -11.40
C LEU A 161 -1.53 -6.85 -11.65
N CYS A 162 -2.30 -7.66 -10.93
CA CYS A 162 -2.34 -9.11 -11.11
C CYS A 162 -2.73 -9.49 -12.54
N ALA A 163 -3.75 -8.85 -13.11
CA ALA A 163 -4.17 -9.11 -14.49
C ALA A 163 -3.03 -8.86 -15.50
N GLU A 164 -2.29 -7.76 -15.34
CA GLU A 164 -1.14 -7.43 -16.18
C GLU A 164 0.01 -8.44 -16.05
N ILE A 165 0.33 -8.86 -14.84
CA ILE A 165 1.42 -9.82 -14.58
C ILE A 165 1.04 -11.24 -15.03
N HIS A 166 -0.20 -11.66 -14.79
CA HIS A 166 -0.70 -12.96 -15.25
C HIS A 166 -0.74 -13.04 -16.78
N ALA A 167 -1.07 -11.94 -17.47
CA ALA A 167 -1.00 -11.89 -18.93
C ALA A 167 0.41 -12.11 -19.50
N MET A 168 1.45 -11.91 -18.68
CA MET A 168 2.84 -12.21 -19.02
C MET A 168 3.26 -13.65 -18.66
N GLY A 169 2.33 -14.49 -18.18
CA GLY A 169 2.61 -15.87 -17.71
C GLY A 169 3.36 -15.93 -16.39
N LYS A 170 3.40 -14.84 -15.62
CA LYS A 170 4.06 -14.77 -14.32
C LYS A 170 3.05 -14.81 -13.19
N LYS A 171 3.51 -15.10 -11.98
CA LYS A 171 2.67 -15.19 -10.78
C LYS A 171 2.89 -13.96 -9.87
N VAL A 172 1.93 -13.71 -8.99
CA VAL A 172 2.01 -12.65 -7.99
C VAL A 172 1.87 -13.24 -6.60
N SER A 173 2.68 -12.81 -5.66
CA SER A 173 2.54 -13.05 -4.23
C SER A 173 2.50 -11.71 -3.48
N ALA A 174 1.99 -11.71 -2.26
CA ALA A 174 1.92 -10.48 -1.46
C ALA A 174 2.19 -10.77 0.01
N ASP A 175 2.86 -9.82 0.67
CA ASP A 175 2.97 -9.80 2.12
C ASP A 175 1.72 -9.15 2.70
N VAL A 176 1.00 -9.93 3.51
CA VAL A 176 -0.25 -9.51 4.15
C VAL A 176 -0.17 -9.64 5.67
N PHE A 177 -0.95 -8.87 6.39
CA PHE A 177 -0.99 -8.95 7.84
C PHE A 177 -1.53 -10.31 8.31
N PRO A 178 -0.78 -11.04 9.15
CA PRO A 178 -1.17 -12.35 9.65
C PRO A 178 -2.15 -12.20 10.83
N GLY A 179 -3.39 -11.91 10.55
CA GLY A 179 -4.38 -11.71 11.61
C GLY A 179 -5.81 -11.76 11.09
N PRO A 180 -6.80 -11.60 11.98
CA PRO A 180 -8.19 -11.50 11.57
C PRO A 180 -8.38 -10.36 10.55
N LYS A 181 -9.23 -10.60 9.55
CA LYS A 181 -9.58 -9.62 8.53
C LYS A 181 -9.95 -8.24 9.12
N SER A 182 -10.77 -8.24 10.16
CA SER A 182 -11.19 -7.01 10.84
C SER A 182 -9.99 -6.19 11.36
N HIS A 183 -8.94 -6.85 11.81
CA HIS A 183 -7.74 -6.20 12.31
C HIS A 183 -6.93 -5.58 11.17
N ALA A 184 -6.71 -6.30 10.07
CA ALA A 184 -5.99 -5.79 8.91
C ALA A 184 -6.74 -4.62 8.24
N VAL A 185 -8.06 -4.70 8.12
CA VAL A 185 -8.90 -3.59 7.61
C VAL A 185 -8.79 -2.36 8.51
N TRP A 186 -8.83 -2.55 9.82
CA TRP A 186 -8.75 -1.43 10.77
C TRP A 186 -7.37 -0.80 10.82
N MET A 187 -6.29 -1.60 10.93
CA MET A 187 -4.94 -1.07 11.14
C MET A 187 -4.29 -0.48 9.87
N VAL A 188 -4.46 -1.15 8.72
CA VAL A 188 -3.68 -0.85 7.51
C VAL A 188 -4.53 -0.75 6.25
N ARG A 189 -5.84 -0.80 6.38
CA ARG A 189 -6.78 -0.78 5.24
C ARG A 189 -6.45 -1.84 4.20
N GLN A 190 -6.16 -3.06 4.67
CA GLN A 190 -5.86 -4.20 3.82
C GLN A 190 -6.95 -5.28 3.97
N GLU A 191 -7.54 -5.67 2.85
CA GLU A 191 -8.58 -6.70 2.78
C GLU A 191 -8.10 -7.82 1.84
N TRP A 192 -7.27 -8.71 2.37
CA TRP A 192 -6.52 -9.70 1.60
C TRP A 192 -7.29 -10.96 1.20
N ASN A 193 -8.56 -11.09 1.56
CA ASN A 193 -9.39 -12.25 1.24
C ASN A 193 -10.52 -11.94 0.25
N LYS A 194 -10.34 -10.92 -0.58
CA LYS A 194 -11.21 -10.59 -1.71
C LYS A 194 -10.64 -11.09 -3.02
#